data_772ffbe18ee74787db912cd0a06b4c03
#
_entry.id   772ffbe18ee74787db912cd0a06b4c03
#
_cell.length_a   1.000
_cell.length_b   1.000
_cell.length_c   1.000
_cell.angle_alpha   90.00
_cell.angle_beta   90.00
_cell.angle_gamma   90.00
#
_symmetry.space_group_name_H-M   'P 1'
#
loop_
_entity.id
_entity.type
_entity.pdbx_description
1 polymer ?
#
loop_
_entity_poly.entity_id
_entity_poly.type
_entity_poly.pdbx_seq_one_letter_code
_entity_poly.pdbx_strand_id
1 'polypeptide(L)'
;MKVILDGVFNHCGSFNKWMDRERIYENQEGYPKGAYISADSPYRYYFNFYDENRWPYNPTYDGWWTHDTLPKLNYEASRDLYDKILEIGKKWVSAPYNVDGWRLDVAADLGHSNEFNHQFWKDFRKAVKEANPNAIILAEHYGNPESWLQGDEWDTVMNYDAFMEPLTWFLTGMEKHSDECRDDLYGNSDAFIGAMKTHMRALHMSALYTSMNELSNHDHSRFLTRTNRRVGRISYAGAEAASQNINPAVMREGVVVQMTWPGAPTVYYGDEAGVCGFTDPDNRRTYPWGHEEV
;
A
#
# COMPACT_ATOMS: atom_id res chain seq x y z
N MET A 1 -19.92 7.60 -8.90
CA MET A 1 -18.55 7.07 -8.75
C MET A 1 -18.26 7.01 -7.26
N LYS A 2 -17.59 5.97 -6.78
CA LYS A 2 -17.10 5.83 -5.41
C LYS A 2 -15.62 6.20 -5.36
N VAL A 3 -15.16 6.82 -4.26
CA VAL A 3 -13.78 7.27 -4.08
C VAL A 3 -13.25 6.74 -2.76
N ILE A 4 -12.13 6.04 -2.80
CA ILE A 4 -11.36 5.58 -1.63
C ILE A 4 -10.03 6.34 -1.65
N LEU A 5 -9.71 7.00 -0.54
CA LEU A 5 -8.45 7.73 -0.41
C LEU A 5 -7.35 6.82 0.13
N ASP A 6 -6.11 7.11 -0.27
CA ASP A 6 -4.93 6.47 0.31
C ASP A 6 -4.52 7.17 1.61
N GLY A 7 -4.45 6.39 2.69
CA GLY A 7 -4.11 6.82 4.03
C GLY A 7 -2.72 6.39 4.42
N VAL A 8 -1.71 7.19 4.09
CA VAL A 8 -0.33 6.96 4.53
C VAL A 8 -0.18 7.51 5.95
N PHE A 9 -0.47 6.67 6.94
CA PHE A 9 -0.49 7.07 8.35
C PHE A 9 0.68 6.51 9.18
N ASN A 10 1.43 5.54 8.66
CA ASN A 10 2.60 5.00 9.35
C ASN A 10 3.78 5.96 9.38
N HIS A 11 3.96 6.74 8.33
CA HIS A 11 5.07 7.69 8.14
C HIS A 11 4.61 8.92 7.39
N CYS A 12 5.49 9.90 7.22
CA CYS A 12 5.25 11.01 6.29
C CYS A 12 6.49 11.24 5.42
N GLY A 13 6.36 12.07 4.39
CA GLY A 13 7.55 12.53 3.65
C GLY A 13 8.42 13.44 4.50
N SER A 14 9.74 13.35 4.36
CA SER A 14 10.70 14.20 5.10
C SER A 14 10.50 15.70 4.86
N PHE A 15 9.90 16.06 3.71
CA PHE A 15 9.53 17.43 3.35
C PHE A 15 8.21 17.91 3.99
N ASN A 16 7.47 17.04 4.70
CA ASN A 16 6.26 17.45 5.40
C ASN A 16 6.61 18.50 6.47
N LYS A 17 5.77 19.52 6.62
CA LYS A 17 5.99 20.62 7.60
C LYS A 17 6.21 20.17 9.04
N TRP A 18 5.76 18.98 9.41
CA TRP A 18 5.99 18.44 10.75
C TRP A 18 7.46 18.04 10.96
N MET A 19 8.10 17.51 9.93
CA MET A 19 9.53 17.15 9.95
C MET A 19 10.39 18.29 9.40
N ASP A 20 10.09 18.77 8.21
CA ASP A 20 10.78 19.85 7.48
C ASP A 20 12.30 19.66 7.35
N ARG A 21 12.72 18.44 7.01
CA ARG A 21 14.13 18.10 6.79
C ARG A 21 14.73 18.91 5.66
N GLU A 22 13.99 19.16 4.60
CA GLU A 22 14.38 19.92 3.43
C GLU A 22 14.31 21.45 3.65
N ARG A 23 13.90 21.88 4.86
CA ARG A 23 13.88 23.28 5.29
C ARG A 23 12.99 24.19 4.41
N ILE A 24 11.91 23.63 3.92
CA ILE A 24 10.95 24.33 3.05
C ILE A 24 10.18 25.39 3.85
N TYR A 25 9.79 25.07 5.08
CA TYR A 25 8.95 25.92 5.92
C TYR A 25 9.71 26.70 6.99
N GLU A 26 11.02 26.47 7.16
CA GLU A 26 11.84 27.01 8.27
C GLU A 26 11.74 28.52 8.44
N ASN A 27 11.65 29.25 7.31
CA ASN A 27 11.63 30.72 7.29
C ASN A 27 10.33 31.28 6.72
N GLN A 28 9.28 30.45 6.61
CA GLN A 28 7.98 30.89 6.12
C GLN A 28 7.12 31.43 7.28
N GLU A 29 6.57 32.61 7.10
CA GLU A 29 5.67 33.23 8.07
C GLU A 29 4.42 32.33 8.28
N GLY A 30 4.02 32.15 9.53
CA GLY A 30 2.85 31.34 9.91
C GLY A 30 3.12 29.85 10.04
N TYR A 31 4.36 29.37 9.80
CA TYR A 31 4.73 27.99 9.99
C TYR A 31 5.68 27.83 11.19
N PRO A 32 5.33 26.97 12.20
CA PRO A 32 6.26 26.56 13.22
C PRO A 32 7.44 25.79 12.61
N LYS A 33 8.61 25.86 13.25
CA LYS A 33 9.77 25.03 12.83
C LYS A 33 9.44 23.55 12.92
N GLY A 34 9.84 22.77 11.92
CA GLY A 34 9.69 21.33 11.91
C GLY A 34 10.54 20.63 12.97
N ALA A 35 10.24 19.39 13.27
CA ALA A 35 10.92 18.60 14.30
C ALA A 35 12.40 18.35 13.99
N TYR A 36 12.79 18.26 12.73
CA TYR A 36 14.19 18.16 12.31
C TYR A 36 15.00 19.41 12.70
N ILE A 37 14.37 20.58 12.60
CA ILE A 37 15.04 21.88 12.72
C ILE A 37 15.30 22.26 14.18
N SER A 38 14.32 21.97 15.08
CA SER A 38 14.38 22.45 16.47
C SER A 38 13.82 21.44 17.46
N ALA A 39 14.52 21.29 18.60
CA ALA A 39 14.01 20.54 19.75
C ALA A 39 12.72 21.14 20.34
N ASP A 40 12.52 22.46 20.18
CA ASP A 40 11.34 23.18 20.67
C ASP A 40 10.17 23.15 19.67
N SER A 41 10.28 22.36 18.60
CA SER A 41 9.19 22.20 17.60
C SER A 41 7.92 21.66 18.27
N PRO A 42 6.73 22.20 17.95
CA PRO A 42 5.46 21.63 18.41
C PRO A 42 5.25 20.20 17.87
N TYR A 43 5.99 19.80 16.84
CA TYR A 43 5.95 18.49 16.25
C TYR A 43 7.05 17.55 16.74
N ARG A 44 7.85 17.98 17.76
CA ARG A 44 8.99 17.21 18.26
C ARG A 44 8.63 15.76 18.60
N TYR A 45 7.52 15.54 19.26
CA TYR A 45 7.07 14.23 19.73
C TYR A 45 6.24 13.45 18.69
N TYR A 46 6.06 13.99 17.49
CA TYR A 46 5.48 13.25 16.37
C TYR A 46 6.47 12.21 15.81
N PHE A 47 7.73 12.33 16.18
CA PHE A 47 8.83 11.48 15.71
C PHE A 47 9.69 11.03 16.88
N ASN A 48 10.33 9.86 16.70
CA ASN A 48 11.33 9.36 17.64
C ASN A 48 12.72 9.79 17.19
N PHE A 49 13.48 10.49 18.06
CA PHE A 49 14.86 10.87 17.80
C PHE A 49 15.79 10.15 18.79
N TYR A 50 16.93 9.65 18.32
CA TYR A 50 17.84 8.81 19.10
C TYR A 50 18.90 9.61 19.86
N ASP A 51 19.23 10.85 19.44
CA ASP A 51 20.24 11.70 20.07
C ASP A 51 19.73 13.14 20.26
N GLU A 52 19.40 13.48 21.50
CA GLU A 52 18.88 14.80 21.89
C GLU A 52 19.90 15.94 21.77
N ASN A 53 21.19 15.64 21.59
CA ASN A 53 22.25 16.65 21.48
C ASN A 53 22.55 17.07 20.04
N ARG A 54 21.79 16.58 19.06
CA ARG A 54 22.04 16.80 17.64
C ARG A 54 21.30 18.00 17.04
N TRP A 55 20.44 18.66 17.80
CA TRP A 55 19.83 19.91 17.33
C TRP A 55 20.82 21.09 17.31
N PRO A 56 20.60 22.02 16.38
CA PRO A 56 19.57 22.05 15.32
C PRO A 56 19.87 21.07 14.18
N TYR A 57 18.84 20.76 13.39
CA TYR A 57 18.91 19.88 12.22
C TYR A 57 19.28 18.43 12.59
N ASN A 58 18.48 17.83 13.44
CA ASN A 58 18.75 16.51 13.99
C ASN A 58 18.42 15.38 12.98
N PRO A 59 19.43 14.65 12.43
CA PRO A 59 19.24 13.58 11.49
C PRO A 59 18.97 12.21 12.14
N THR A 60 18.93 12.14 13.48
CA THR A 60 18.88 10.87 14.23
C THR A 60 17.45 10.46 14.55
N TYR A 61 16.59 10.42 13.57
CA TYR A 61 15.19 10.02 13.73
C TYR A 61 14.90 8.66 13.15
N ASP A 62 13.80 8.08 13.63
CA ASP A 62 13.30 6.81 13.13
C ASP A 62 12.66 6.97 11.74
N GLY A 63 13.08 6.14 10.79
CA GLY A 63 12.53 6.08 9.45
C GLY A 63 11.90 4.71 9.19
N TRP A 64 10.78 4.69 8.47
CA TRP A 64 10.19 3.43 8.05
C TRP A 64 11.20 2.65 7.18
N TRP A 65 11.48 1.41 7.56
CA TRP A 65 12.55 0.58 6.99
C TRP A 65 13.90 1.29 6.87
N THR A 66 14.23 2.16 7.84
CA THR A 66 15.45 2.96 7.87
C THR A 66 15.59 4.02 6.76
N HIS A 67 14.52 4.27 5.99
CA HIS A 67 14.53 5.34 4.99
C HIS A 67 14.38 6.71 5.65
N ASP A 68 15.41 7.52 5.52
CA ASP A 68 15.44 8.88 6.10
C ASP A 68 14.49 9.88 5.39
N THR A 69 14.02 9.53 4.19
CA THR A 69 12.98 10.27 3.46
C THR A 69 11.56 9.96 3.93
N LEU A 70 11.39 8.93 4.77
CA LEU A 70 10.11 8.43 5.28
C LEU A 70 10.10 8.38 6.82
N PRO A 71 10.16 9.56 7.51
CA PRO A 71 10.15 9.61 8.97
C PRO A 71 8.92 8.92 9.54
N LYS A 72 9.15 7.95 10.44
CA LYS A 72 8.09 7.18 11.08
C LYS A 72 7.37 8.02 12.13
N LEU A 73 6.05 7.96 12.15
CA LEU A 73 5.22 8.69 13.10
C LEU A 73 5.15 7.95 14.46
N ASN A 74 5.32 8.71 15.54
CA ASN A 74 5.35 8.21 16.91
C ASN A 74 4.06 8.58 17.67
N TYR A 75 3.05 7.76 17.48
CA TYR A 75 1.73 7.93 18.10
C TYR A 75 1.74 7.72 19.62
N GLU A 76 2.60 6.81 20.10
CA GLU A 76 2.71 6.48 21.52
C GLU A 76 3.25 7.68 22.34
N ALA A 77 4.08 8.52 21.72
CA ALA A 77 4.63 9.71 22.38
C ALA A 77 3.75 10.96 22.21
N SER A 78 2.77 10.97 21.30
CA SER A 78 2.00 12.17 21.00
C SER A 78 0.50 11.91 20.85
N ARG A 79 -0.24 12.25 21.91
CA ARG A 79 -1.71 12.22 21.86
C ARG A 79 -2.28 13.22 20.87
N ASP A 80 -1.64 14.36 20.64
CA ASP A 80 -2.05 15.34 19.63
C ASP A 80 -1.95 14.77 18.21
N LEU A 81 -0.88 14.04 17.89
CA LEU A 81 -0.76 13.33 16.63
C LEU A 81 -1.86 12.28 16.47
N TYR A 82 -2.07 11.47 17.51
CA TYR A 82 -3.08 10.42 17.53
C TYR A 82 -4.47 10.98 17.21
N ASP A 83 -4.90 11.99 17.97
CA ASP A 83 -6.22 12.60 17.78
C ASP A 83 -6.35 13.30 16.41
N LYS A 84 -5.28 13.94 15.95
CA LYS A 84 -5.23 14.60 14.64
C LYS A 84 -5.45 13.62 13.48
N ILE A 85 -4.85 12.42 13.53
CA ILE A 85 -5.05 11.42 12.48
C ILE A 85 -6.47 10.84 12.54
N LEU A 86 -7.03 10.59 13.71
CA LEU A 86 -8.43 10.18 13.83
C LEU A 86 -9.38 11.23 13.24
N GLU A 87 -9.11 12.54 13.50
CA GLU A 87 -9.89 13.61 12.90
C GLU A 87 -9.76 13.70 11.38
N ILE A 88 -8.57 13.44 10.83
CA ILE A 88 -8.36 13.33 9.38
C ILE A 88 -9.21 12.18 8.82
N GLY A 89 -9.18 11.02 9.47
CA GLY A 89 -9.99 9.87 9.09
C GLY A 89 -11.49 10.20 9.00
N LYS A 90 -12.02 10.89 9.99
CA LYS A 90 -13.43 11.37 10.04
C LYS A 90 -13.73 12.43 8.98
N LYS A 91 -12.84 13.42 8.87
CA LYS A 91 -13.06 14.61 8.03
C LYS A 91 -13.36 14.24 6.59
N TRP A 92 -12.56 13.38 6.00
CA TRP A 92 -12.69 13.09 4.58
C TRP A 92 -13.90 12.21 4.24
N VAL A 93 -14.37 11.37 5.15
CA VAL A 93 -15.59 10.58 4.96
C VAL A 93 -16.86 11.35 5.30
N SER A 94 -16.73 12.57 5.83
CA SER A 94 -17.82 13.49 6.20
C SER A 94 -18.06 14.56 5.14
N ALA A 95 -19.22 15.26 5.23
CA ALA A 95 -19.49 16.44 4.40
C ALA A 95 -18.43 17.53 4.65
N PRO A 96 -18.01 18.29 3.62
CA PRO A 96 -18.51 18.27 2.25
C PRO A 96 -17.83 17.24 1.34
N TYR A 97 -16.81 16.51 1.81
CA TYR A 97 -15.97 15.62 0.98
C TYR A 97 -16.67 14.31 0.65
N ASN A 98 -17.24 13.63 1.65
CA ASN A 98 -18.04 12.41 1.52
C ASN A 98 -17.34 11.33 0.71
N VAL A 99 -16.02 11.09 0.92
CA VAL A 99 -15.35 9.97 0.30
C VAL A 99 -15.87 8.65 0.87
N ASP A 100 -15.75 7.58 0.10
CA ASP A 100 -16.40 6.31 0.41
C ASP A 100 -15.52 5.37 1.24
N GLY A 101 -14.30 5.77 1.57
CA GLY A 101 -13.42 4.98 2.44
C GLY A 101 -11.95 5.31 2.35
N TRP A 102 -11.17 4.47 3.00
CA TRP A 102 -9.72 4.55 3.13
C TRP A 102 -9.05 3.25 2.67
N ARG A 103 -8.01 3.35 1.85
CA ARG A 103 -6.95 2.36 1.72
C ARG A 103 -5.85 2.76 2.70
N LEU A 104 -5.40 1.85 3.52
CA LEU A 104 -4.41 2.10 4.57
C LEU A 104 -3.06 1.54 4.14
N ASP A 105 -2.11 2.43 3.89
CA ASP A 105 -0.74 2.11 3.51
C ASP A 105 0.00 1.46 4.68
N VAL A 106 0.68 0.33 4.42
CA VAL A 106 1.47 -0.45 5.38
C VAL A 106 0.83 -0.53 6.78
N ALA A 107 -0.45 -0.86 6.80
CA ALA A 107 -1.31 -0.71 7.98
C ALA A 107 -0.81 -1.48 9.20
N ALA A 108 -0.19 -2.65 9.01
CA ALA A 108 0.34 -3.47 10.10
C ALA A 108 1.60 -2.88 10.75
N ASP A 109 2.30 -1.97 10.06
CA ASP A 109 3.55 -1.37 10.56
C ASP A 109 3.32 -0.13 11.45
N LEU A 110 2.07 0.40 11.49
CA LEU A 110 1.76 1.60 12.27
C LEU A 110 1.98 1.35 13.77
N GLY A 111 2.64 2.31 14.43
CA GLY A 111 3.01 2.21 15.84
C GLY A 111 4.28 1.41 16.08
N HIS A 112 4.59 1.12 17.34
CA HIS A 112 5.82 0.43 17.75
C HIS A 112 5.54 -0.89 18.49
N SER A 113 4.27 -1.28 18.63
CA SER A 113 3.86 -2.60 19.15
C SER A 113 2.58 -3.09 18.48
N ASN A 114 2.39 -4.41 18.47
CA ASN A 114 1.16 -5.01 17.93
C ASN A 114 -0.09 -4.58 18.72
N GLU A 115 0.02 -4.51 20.04
CA GLU A 115 -1.09 -4.08 20.91
C GLU A 115 -1.52 -2.66 20.58
N PHE A 116 -0.54 -1.75 20.38
CA PHE A 116 -0.84 -0.38 19.97
C PHE A 116 -1.46 -0.33 18.58
N ASN A 117 -0.91 -1.07 17.62
CA ASN A 117 -1.42 -1.14 16.25
C ASN A 117 -2.91 -1.52 16.24
N HIS A 118 -3.26 -2.63 16.89
CA HIS A 118 -4.65 -3.09 17.00
C HIS A 118 -5.55 -2.05 17.67
N GLN A 119 -5.09 -1.43 18.77
CA GLN A 119 -5.89 -0.41 19.47
C GLN A 119 -6.12 0.82 18.58
N PHE A 120 -5.09 1.27 17.86
CA PHE A 120 -5.21 2.41 16.95
C PHE A 120 -6.25 2.13 15.84
N TRP A 121 -6.20 0.96 15.21
CA TRP A 121 -7.15 0.64 14.14
C TRP A 121 -8.59 0.45 14.64
N LYS A 122 -8.79 0.00 15.87
CA LYS A 122 -10.12 0.00 16.52
C LYS A 122 -10.65 1.41 16.70
N ASP A 123 -9.84 2.32 17.19
CA ASP A 123 -10.23 3.71 17.39
C ASP A 123 -10.44 4.44 16.05
N PHE A 124 -9.58 4.16 15.05
CA PHE A 124 -9.73 4.67 13.70
C PHE A 124 -11.05 4.20 13.06
N ARG A 125 -11.31 2.88 13.12
CA ARG A 125 -12.59 2.33 12.65
C ARG A 125 -13.77 2.99 13.33
N LYS A 126 -13.75 3.10 14.64
CA LYS A 126 -14.83 3.75 15.41
C LYS A 126 -15.04 5.17 14.89
N ALA A 127 -13.99 5.97 14.78
CA ALA A 127 -14.06 7.35 14.31
C ALA A 127 -14.64 7.46 12.89
N VAL A 128 -14.17 6.61 11.96
CA VAL A 128 -14.64 6.60 10.56
C VAL A 128 -16.09 6.15 10.46
N LYS A 129 -16.46 5.04 11.13
CA LYS A 129 -17.81 4.46 11.04
C LYS A 129 -18.88 5.31 11.76
N GLU A 130 -18.52 6.03 12.82
CA GLU A 130 -19.40 7.02 13.44
C GLU A 130 -19.68 8.19 12.50
N ALA A 131 -18.71 8.60 11.69
CA ALA A 131 -18.87 9.68 10.72
C ALA A 131 -19.60 9.22 9.44
N ASN A 132 -19.25 8.04 8.93
CA ASN A 132 -19.89 7.43 7.76
C ASN A 132 -19.89 5.90 7.92
N PRO A 133 -21.02 5.29 8.34
CA PRO A 133 -21.09 3.84 8.56
C PRO A 133 -20.87 3.00 7.29
N ASN A 134 -21.02 3.61 6.11
CA ASN A 134 -20.82 2.94 4.82
C ASN A 134 -19.40 3.10 4.26
N ALA A 135 -18.53 3.89 4.91
CA ALA A 135 -17.14 4.03 4.46
C ALA A 135 -16.38 2.71 4.64
N ILE A 136 -15.71 2.26 3.59
CA ILE A 136 -14.86 1.06 3.65
C ILE A 136 -13.48 1.39 4.26
N ILE A 137 -12.94 0.44 5.02
CA ILE A 137 -11.56 0.48 5.54
C ILE A 137 -10.84 -0.73 4.97
N LEU A 138 -9.98 -0.48 3.99
CA LEU A 138 -9.23 -1.48 3.24
C LEU A 138 -7.74 -1.31 3.56
N ALA A 139 -7.07 -2.37 3.99
CA ALA A 139 -5.67 -2.29 4.36
C ALA A 139 -4.73 -2.92 3.33
N GLU A 140 -3.58 -2.30 3.14
CA GLU A 140 -2.44 -2.98 2.57
C GLU A 140 -1.79 -3.83 3.66
N HIS A 141 -1.68 -5.14 3.38
CA HIS A 141 -1.05 -6.08 4.28
C HIS A 141 -0.54 -7.30 3.51
N TYR A 142 0.68 -7.71 3.83
CA TYR A 142 1.29 -8.97 3.39
C TYR A 142 1.17 -10.00 4.50
N GLY A 143 0.82 -11.24 4.16
CA GLY A 143 0.64 -12.31 5.13
C GLY A 143 -0.80 -12.46 5.63
N ASN A 144 -0.97 -13.10 6.78
CA ASN A 144 -2.28 -13.43 7.32
C ASN A 144 -2.95 -12.23 8.01
N PRO A 145 -4.06 -11.65 7.46
CA PRO A 145 -4.74 -10.50 8.03
C PRO A 145 -5.79 -10.86 9.09
N GLU A 146 -5.95 -12.12 9.45
CA GLU A 146 -7.05 -12.64 10.26
C GLU A 146 -7.27 -11.85 11.55
N SER A 147 -6.19 -11.46 12.25
CA SER A 147 -6.28 -10.74 13.53
C SER A 147 -6.92 -9.35 13.42
N TRP A 148 -6.78 -8.68 12.28
CA TRP A 148 -7.38 -7.36 12.01
C TRP A 148 -8.77 -7.41 11.37
N LEU A 149 -9.20 -8.59 10.92
CA LEU A 149 -10.49 -8.76 10.24
C LEU A 149 -11.60 -9.30 11.15
N GLN A 150 -11.49 -9.07 12.46
CA GLN A 150 -12.49 -9.55 13.44
C GLN A 150 -13.75 -8.67 13.51
N GLY A 151 -13.86 -7.64 12.67
CA GLY A 151 -15.03 -6.77 12.56
C GLY A 151 -14.91 -5.46 13.35
N ASP A 152 -13.83 -5.26 14.06
CA ASP A 152 -13.57 -4.08 14.89
C ASP A 152 -12.38 -3.20 14.40
N GLU A 153 -11.69 -3.63 13.33
CA GLU A 153 -10.56 -2.90 12.73
C GLU A 153 -10.78 -2.70 11.21
N TRP A 154 -10.12 -3.48 10.35
CA TRP A 154 -10.28 -3.35 8.90
C TRP A 154 -11.52 -4.10 8.40
N ASP A 155 -12.10 -3.63 7.29
CA ASP A 155 -13.17 -4.35 6.60
C ASP A 155 -12.61 -5.43 5.67
N THR A 156 -11.48 -5.15 4.99
CA THR A 156 -10.87 -6.00 3.98
C THR A 156 -9.43 -5.60 3.70
N VAL A 157 -8.78 -6.29 2.76
CA VAL A 157 -7.37 -6.09 2.39
C VAL A 157 -7.17 -6.05 0.88
N MET A 158 -6.02 -5.52 0.45
CA MET A 158 -5.43 -5.82 -0.86
C MET A 158 -5.09 -7.32 -0.88
N ASN A 159 -5.64 -8.06 -1.84
CA ASN A 159 -5.64 -9.52 -1.79
C ASN A 159 -4.36 -10.12 -2.39
N TYR A 160 -3.25 -9.91 -1.72
CA TYR A 160 -1.95 -10.41 -2.17
C TYR A 160 -1.86 -11.94 -2.06
N ASP A 161 -2.00 -12.47 -0.86
CA ASP A 161 -1.75 -13.88 -0.58
C ASP A 161 -2.87 -14.81 -1.08
N ALA A 162 -4.14 -14.37 -1.01
CA ALA A 162 -5.28 -15.18 -1.43
C ALA A 162 -5.69 -14.95 -2.90
N PHE A 163 -4.94 -14.17 -3.68
CA PHE A 163 -5.21 -13.96 -5.09
C PHE A 163 -3.94 -13.70 -5.91
N MET A 164 -3.29 -12.53 -5.73
CA MET A 164 -2.24 -12.07 -6.63
C MET A 164 -1.05 -13.03 -6.71
N GLU A 165 -0.50 -13.41 -5.56
CA GLU A 165 0.72 -14.23 -5.52
C GLU A 165 0.50 -15.64 -6.05
N PRO A 166 -0.51 -16.42 -5.62
CA PRO A 166 -0.74 -17.73 -6.19
C PRO A 166 -1.01 -17.69 -7.70
N LEU A 167 -1.76 -16.69 -8.16
CA LEU A 167 -2.11 -16.56 -9.56
C LEU A 167 -0.89 -16.19 -10.44
N THR A 168 -0.05 -15.27 -9.99
CA THR A 168 1.16 -14.92 -10.76
C THR A 168 2.12 -16.08 -10.86
N TRP A 169 2.34 -16.84 -9.78
CA TRP A 169 3.15 -18.03 -9.81
C TRP A 169 2.59 -19.10 -10.77
N PHE A 170 1.27 -19.33 -10.71
CA PHE A 170 0.64 -20.34 -11.54
C PHE A 170 0.68 -20.00 -13.03
N LEU A 171 0.30 -18.77 -13.40
CA LEU A 171 0.19 -18.36 -14.81
C LEU A 171 1.53 -17.96 -15.44
N THR A 172 2.49 -17.50 -14.65
CA THR A 172 3.74 -16.96 -15.19
C THR A 172 5.01 -17.61 -14.63
N GLY A 173 4.94 -18.26 -13.48
CA GLY A 173 6.13 -18.71 -12.74
C GLY A 173 6.98 -17.58 -12.17
N MET A 174 6.47 -16.34 -12.21
CA MET A 174 7.22 -15.15 -11.77
C MET A 174 6.75 -14.66 -10.41
N GLU A 175 7.69 -14.21 -9.61
CA GLU A 175 7.46 -13.44 -8.41
C GLU A 175 6.88 -12.04 -8.78
N LYS A 176 6.07 -11.45 -7.91
CA LYS A 176 5.33 -10.20 -8.15
C LYS A 176 6.18 -8.99 -8.55
N HIS A 177 7.43 -8.91 -8.09
CA HIS A 177 8.38 -7.86 -8.49
C HIS A 177 9.25 -8.24 -9.69
N SER A 178 9.08 -9.45 -10.25
CA SER A 178 9.98 -10.05 -11.26
C SER A 178 11.41 -10.31 -10.77
N ASP A 179 11.58 -10.55 -9.48
CA ASP A 179 12.89 -10.84 -8.89
C ASP A 179 13.24 -12.32 -8.95
N GLU A 180 12.26 -13.21 -9.08
CA GLU A 180 12.45 -14.66 -9.13
C GLU A 180 11.55 -15.30 -10.19
N CYS A 181 12.06 -16.37 -10.82
CA CYS A 181 11.30 -17.25 -11.71
C CYS A 181 11.37 -18.69 -11.19
N ARG A 182 10.19 -19.33 -10.99
CA ARG A 182 10.04 -20.68 -10.44
C ARG A 182 9.29 -21.58 -11.42
N ASP A 183 10.01 -22.44 -12.12
CA ASP A 183 9.42 -23.40 -13.07
C ASP A 183 8.58 -24.48 -12.38
N ASP A 184 8.87 -24.81 -11.14
CA ASP A 184 8.11 -25.79 -10.34
C ASP A 184 6.73 -25.29 -9.91
N LEU A 185 6.48 -23.98 -9.92
CA LEU A 185 5.19 -23.35 -9.64
C LEU A 185 4.39 -23.05 -10.91
N TYR A 186 5.08 -22.89 -12.05
CA TYR A 186 4.45 -22.58 -13.33
C TYR A 186 3.55 -23.72 -13.81
N GLY A 187 2.26 -23.44 -13.97
CA GLY A 187 1.25 -24.43 -14.34
C GLY A 187 0.94 -25.48 -13.28
N ASN A 188 1.47 -25.33 -12.04
CA ASN A 188 1.25 -26.26 -10.96
C ASN A 188 -0.09 -26.00 -10.26
N SER A 189 -1.14 -26.73 -10.71
CA SER A 189 -2.49 -26.58 -10.18
C SER A 189 -2.61 -26.96 -8.70
N ASP A 190 -1.85 -27.93 -8.22
CA ASP A 190 -1.92 -28.37 -6.82
C ASP A 190 -1.35 -27.30 -5.89
N ALA A 191 -0.21 -26.70 -6.28
CA ALA A 191 0.39 -25.57 -5.55
C ALA A 191 -0.57 -24.34 -5.55
N PHE A 192 -1.14 -24.01 -6.72
CA PHE A 192 -2.08 -22.92 -6.86
C PHE A 192 -3.33 -23.08 -5.97
N ILE A 193 -4.04 -24.20 -6.11
CA ILE A 193 -5.26 -24.46 -5.34
C ILE A 193 -4.95 -24.60 -3.84
N GLY A 194 -3.82 -25.19 -3.49
CA GLY A 194 -3.35 -25.30 -2.11
C GLY A 194 -3.14 -23.93 -1.47
N ALA A 195 -2.42 -23.03 -2.13
CA ALA A 195 -2.19 -21.66 -1.67
C ALA A 195 -3.50 -20.86 -1.56
N MET A 196 -4.33 -20.88 -2.62
CA MET A 196 -5.63 -20.18 -2.61
C MET A 196 -6.52 -20.65 -1.44
N LYS A 197 -6.67 -21.95 -1.24
CA LYS A 197 -7.45 -22.49 -0.11
C LYS A 197 -6.90 -22.09 1.25
N THR A 198 -5.58 -22.10 1.39
CA THR A 198 -4.92 -21.76 2.66
C THR A 198 -5.17 -20.31 3.03
N HIS A 199 -4.93 -19.39 2.10
CA HIS A 199 -5.04 -17.96 2.38
C HIS A 199 -6.49 -17.46 2.41
N MET A 200 -7.37 -17.97 1.54
CA MET A 200 -8.80 -17.62 1.60
C MET A 200 -9.46 -17.98 2.92
N ARG A 201 -8.99 -19.02 3.62
CA ARG A 201 -9.53 -19.41 4.94
C ARG A 201 -9.27 -18.39 6.04
N ALA A 202 -8.29 -17.53 5.88
CA ALA A 202 -7.98 -16.43 6.81
C ALA A 202 -8.93 -15.23 6.65
N LEU A 203 -9.77 -15.24 5.62
CA LEU A 203 -10.70 -14.15 5.31
C LEU A 203 -12.15 -14.58 5.63
N HIS A 204 -12.86 -13.78 6.44
CA HIS A 204 -14.30 -13.92 6.54
C HIS A 204 -14.96 -13.65 5.18
N MET A 205 -16.14 -14.22 4.94
CA MET A 205 -16.83 -14.10 3.64
C MET A 205 -17.03 -12.63 3.21
N SER A 206 -17.37 -11.74 4.14
CA SER A 206 -17.53 -10.32 3.84
C SER A 206 -16.21 -9.67 3.43
N ALA A 207 -15.11 -9.96 4.12
CA ALA A 207 -13.78 -9.47 3.78
C ALA A 207 -13.30 -10.05 2.45
N LEU A 208 -13.52 -11.35 2.21
CA LEU A 208 -13.13 -12.02 0.97
C LEU A 208 -13.81 -11.41 -0.25
N TYR A 209 -15.15 -11.22 -0.21
CA TYR A 209 -15.89 -10.68 -1.36
C TYR A 209 -15.60 -9.19 -1.64
N THR A 210 -15.01 -8.48 -0.71
CA THR A 210 -14.63 -7.06 -0.86
C THR A 210 -13.12 -6.86 -0.99
N SER A 211 -12.31 -7.93 -0.89
CA SER A 211 -10.86 -7.84 -1.05
C SER A 211 -10.48 -7.50 -2.49
N MET A 212 -9.42 -6.70 -2.66
CA MET A 212 -8.96 -6.24 -3.97
C MET A 212 -8.22 -7.36 -4.70
N ASN A 213 -8.89 -7.97 -5.69
CA ASN A 213 -8.28 -8.92 -6.60
C ASN A 213 -7.59 -8.16 -7.74
N GLU A 214 -6.30 -7.95 -7.63
CA GLU A 214 -5.50 -7.21 -8.59
C GLU A 214 -4.45 -8.09 -9.27
N LEU A 215 -4.20 -7.86 -10.55
CA LEU A 215 -3.12 -8.49 -11.29
C LEU A 215 -1.84 -7.67 -11.16
N SER A 216 -1.96 -6.36 -11.18
CA SER A 216 -0.87 -5.39 -11.03
C SER A 216 -1.27 -4.31 -10.05
N ASN A 217 -0.26 -3.62 -9.48
CA ASN A 217 -0.45 -2.39 -8.71
C ASN A 217 0.77 -1.46 -8.85
N HIS A 218 0.78 -0.40 -8.07
CA HIS A 218 1.81 0.64 -8.12
C HIS A 218 3.19 0.23 -7.57
N ASP A 219 3.31 -0.91 -6.87
CA ASP A 219 4.56 -1.43 -6.31
C ASP A 219 5.14 -2.58 -7.12
N HIS A 220 4.28 -3.42 -7.68
CA HIS A 220 4.68 -4.67 -8.34
C HIS A 220 4.92 -4.47 -9.84
N SER A 221 5.67 -5.38 -10.46
CA SER A 221 5.76 -5.38 -11.91
C SER A 221 4.40 -5.65 -12.54
N ARG A 222 4.14 -5.05 -13.71
CA ARG A 222 2.90 -5.29 -14.45
C ARG A 222 2.72 -6.77 -14.74
N PHE A 223 1.48 -7.28 -14.62
CA PHE A 223 1.23 -8.70 -14.88
C PHE A 223 1.60 -9.08 -16.32
N LEU A 224 1.30 -8.22 -17.29
CA LEU A 224 1.69 -8.45 -18.67
C LEU A 224 3.23 -8.57 -18.82
N THR A 225 4.02 -7.79 -18.10
CA THR A 225 5.48 -7.93 -18.05
C THR A 225 5.87 -9.29 -17.50
N ARG A 226 5.28 -9.73 -16.39
CA ARG A 226 5.57 -11.05 -15.79
C ARG A 226 5.33 -12.22 -16.75
N THR A 227 4.45 -12.07 -17.74
CA THR A 227 4.19 -13.11 -18.77
C THR A 227 5.40 -13.39 -19.64
N ASN A 228 6.41 -12.51 -19.71
CA ASN A 228 7.65 -12.75 -20.46
C ASN A 228 8.63 -13.66 -19.71
N ARG A 229 8.36 -13.95 -18.44
CA ARG A 229 9.13 -14.83 -17.55
C ARG A 229 10.61 -14.40 -17.39
N ARG A 230 10.86 -13.09 -17.48
CA ARG A 230 12.20 -12.53 -17.36
C ARG A 230 12.37 -11.90 -15.98
N VAL A 231 13.36 -12.40 -15.23
CA VAL A 231 13.84 -11.71 -14.02
C VAL A 231 14.50 -10.41 -14.42
N GLY A 232 14.07 -9.27 -13.76
CA GLY A 232 14.58 -7.97 -14.10
C GLY A 232 14.02 -6.83 -13.30
N ARG A 233 14.83 -5.77 -13.22
CA ARG A 233 14.49 -4.45 -12.71
C ARG A 233 14.96 -3.40 -13.71
N ILE A 234 14.32 -2.23 -13.74
CA ILE A 234 14.70 -1.16 -14.67
C ILE A 234 16.20 -0.79 -14.57
N SER A 235 16.75 -0.86 -13.35
CA SER A 235 18.14 -0.45 -13.07
C SER A 235 19.20 -1.29 -13.77
N TYR A 236 18.92 -2.56 -14.10
CA TYR A 236 19.88 -3.44 -14.76
C TYR A 236 19.35 -4.15 -16.01
N ALA A 237 18.05 -4.32 -16.14
CA ALA A 237 17.48 -4.96 -17.34
C ALA A 237 17.09 -3.93 -18.43
N GLY A 238 16.87 -2.66 -18.02
CA GLY A 238 16.38 -1.59 -18.87
C GLY A 238 14.88 -1.63 -19.09
N ALA A 239 14.27 -0.47 -19.33
CA ALA A 239 12.82 -0.34 -19.45
C ALA A 239 12.21 -1.11 -20.63
N GLU A 240 12.93 -1.24 -21.76
CA GLU A 240 12.47 -1.96 -22.95
C GLU A 240 12.27 -3.45 -22.69
N ALA A 241 13.07 -4.03 -21.81
CA ALA A 241 12.99 -5.46 -21.48
C ALA A 241 11.64 -5.87 -20.88
N ALA A 242 10.94 -4.94 -20.23
CA ALA A 242 9.63 -5.19 -19.63
C ALA A 242 8.54 -5.50 -20.65
N SER A 243 8.68 -5.05 -21.90
CA SER A 243 7.72 -5.25 -22.98
C SER A 243 8.14 -6.27 -24.05
N GLN A 244 9.34 -6.86 -23.90
CA GLN A 244 9.82 -7.88 -24.83
C GLN A 244 9.25 -9.25 -24.49
N ASN A 245 8.84 -10.01 -25.53
CA ASN A 245 8.34 -11.39 -25.41
C ASN A 245 7.17 -11.57 -24.44
N ILE A 246 6.36 -10.54 -24.26
CA ILE A 246 5.13 -10.60 -23.46
C ILE A 246 4.10 -11.55 -24.11
N ASN A 247 3.22 -12.13 -23.29
CA ASN A 247 2.17 -13.02 -23.75
C ASN A 247 0.76 -12.47 -23.40
N PRO A 248 0.09 -11.74 -24.31
CA PRO A 248 -1.26 -11.22 -24.06
C PRO A 248 -2.32 -12.30 -23.84
N ALA A 249 -2.10 -13.54 -24.30
CA ALA A 249 -3.04 -14.63 -24.04
C ALA A 249 -3.05 -14.99 -22.55
N VAL A 250 -1.88 -15.08 -21.91
CA VAL A 250 -1.76 -15.31 -20.46
C VAL A 250 -2.35 -14.14 -19.67
N MET A 251 -2.17 -12.88 -20.15
CA MET A 251 -2.84 -11.73 -19.55
C MET A 251 -4.38 -11.90 -19.56
N ARG A 252 -4.96 -12.32 -20.68
CA ARG A 252 -6.41 -12.57 -20.78
C ARG A 252 -6.87 -13.69 -19.86
N GLU A 253 -6.09 -14.75 -19.68
CA GLU A 253 -6.38 -15.81 -18.69
C GLU A 253 -6.40 -15.25 -17.27
N GLY A 254 -5.42 -14.42 -16.92
CA GLY A 254 -5.39 -13.71 -15.63
C GLY A 254 -6.64 -12.86 -15.42
N VAL A 255 -7.07 -12.10 -16.43
CA VAL A 255 -8.29 -11.28 -16.38
C VAL A 255 -9.54 -12.14 -16.17
N VAL A 256 -9.65 -13.29 -16.84
CA VAL A 256 -10.79 -14.21 -16.62
C VAL A 256 -10.86 -14.65 -15.16
N VAL A 257 -9.73 -15.04 -14.57
CA VAL A 257 -9.70 -15.42 -13.16
C VAL A 257 -10.03 -14.22 -12.27
N GLN A 258 -9.46 -13.04 -12.54
CA GLN A 258 -9.71 -11.81 -11.78
C GLN A 258 -11.20 -11.45 -11.71
N MET A 259 -11.89 -11.58 -12.83
CA MET A 259 -13.32 -11.21 -12.96
C MET A 259 -14.28 -12.28 -12.40
N THR A 260 -13.80 -13.49 -12.15
CA THR A 260 -14.67 -14.62 -11.76
C THR A 260 -14.33 -15.20 -10.38
N TRP A 261 -13.15 -14.90 -9.83
CA TRP A 261 -12.76 -15.36 -8.50
C TRP A 261 -13.43 -14.54 -7.40
N PRO A 262 -13.76 -15.13 -6.23
CA PRO A 262 -14.31 -14.37 -5.11
C PRO A 262 -13.41 -13.20 -4.70
N GLY A 263 -13.99 -12.00 -4.67
CA GLY A 263 -13.29 -10.74 -4.38
C GLY A 263 -13.79 -9.61 -5.28
N ALA A 264 -13.23 -8.41 -5.12
CA ALA A 264 -13.52 -7.25 -5.93
C ALA A 264 -12.47 -7.11 -7.05
N PRO A 265 -12.83 -7.35 -8.32
CA PRO A 265 -11.90 -7.15 -9.43
C PRO A 265 -11.36 -5.73 -9.43
N THR A 266 -10.05 -5.58 -9.39
CA THR A 266 -9.38 -4.28 -9.29
C THR A 266 -8.38 -4.12 -10.42
N VAL A 267 -8.65 -3.18 -11.33
CA VAL A 267 -7.78 -2.89 -12.47
C VAL A 267 -6.79 -1.80 -12.10
N TYR A 268 -5.50 -2.10 -12.19
CA TYR A 268 -4.48 -1.06 -12.15
C TYR A 268 -4.46 -0.34 -13.51
N TYR A 269 -4.54 0.99 -13.49
CA TYR A 269 -4.64 1.77 -14.72
C TYR A 269 -3.59 1.33 -15.75
N GLY A 270 -4.03 1.19 -17.00
CA GLY A 270 -3.16 0.80 -18.10
C GLY A 270 -3.01 -0.71 -18.31
N ASP A 271 -3.43 -1.57 -17.36
CA ASP A 271 -3.48 -3.02 -17.60
C ASP A 271 -4.43 -3.35 -18.76
N GLU A 272 -5.56 -2.63 -18.85
CA GLU A 272 -6.53 -2.71 -19.94
C GLU A 272 -5.99 -2.23 -21.29
N ALA A 273 -4.92 -1.42 -21.27
CA ALA A 273 -4.25 -0.87 -22.45
C ALA A 273 -2.87 -1.51 -22.70
N GLY A 274 -2.57 -2.65 -22.05
CA GLY A 274 -1.33 -3.39 -22.24
C GLY A 274 -0.06 -2.70 -21.78
N VAL A 275 -0.15 -1.80 -20.80
CA VAL A 275 1.02 -1.13 -20.24
C VAL A 275 1.92 -2.15 -19.54
N CYS A 276 3.19 -2.15 -19.93
CA CYS A 276 4.25 -2.96 -19.33
C CYS A 276 5.10 -2.12 -18.36
N GLY A 277 5.81 -2.79 -17.48
CA GLY A 277 6.78 -2.17 -16.58
C GLY A 277 7.25 -3.16 -15.53
N PHE A 278 8.53 -3.11 -15.17
CA PHE A 278 9.06 -3.77 -13.99
C PHE A 278 8.50 -3.07 -12.74
N THR A 279 8.86 -3.52 -11.56
CA THR A 279 8.41 -2.94 -10.28
C THR A 279 8.68 -1.43 -10.21
N ASP A 280 8.07 -0.74 -9.25
CA ASP A 280 8.24 0.69 -9.01
C ASP A 280 9.71 1.14 -9.21
N PRO A 281 9.96 2.24 -9.95
CA PRO A 281 9.01 3.18 -10.56
C PRO A 281 8.55 2.83 -11.99
N ASP A 282 9.06 1.77 -12.62
CA ASP A 282 8.85 1.47 -14.04
C ASP A 282 7.41 1.05 -14.38
N ASN A 283 6.70 0.45 -13.43
CA ASN A 283 5.28 0.09 -13.57
C ASN A 283 4.32 1.30 -13.63
N ARG A 284 4.80 2.51 -13.28
CA ARG A 284 4.02 3.76 -13.25
C ARG A 284 4.17 4.57 -14.53
N ARG A 285 4.31 3.89 -15.68
CA ARG A 285 4.38 4.54 -16.99
C ARG A 285 3.07 5.27 -17.30
N THR A 286 3.16 6.29 -18.17
CA THR A 286 1.98 7.05 -18.62
C THR A 286 1.00 6.16 -19.37
N TYR A 287 -0.31 6.47 -19.23
CA TYR A 287 -1.36 5.82 -20.03
C TYR A 287 -1.19 6.16 -21.52
N PRO A 288 -1.28 5.17 -22.42
CA PRO A 288 -1.02 5.37 -23.85
C PRO A 288 -2.25 5.94 -24.59
N TRP A 289 -2.67 7.14 -24.27
CA TRP A 289 -3.84 7.80 -24.85
C TRP A 289 -3.80 7.81 -26.39
N GLY A 290 -4.85 7.27 -27.01
CA GLY A 290 -4.96 7.14 -28.47
C GLY A 290 -4.15 5.99 -29.07
N HIS A 291 -3.57 5.12 -28.25
CA HIS A 291 -2.79 3.93 -28.62
C HIS A 291 -3.12 2.75 -27.70
N GLU A 292 -4.40 2.62 -27.31
CA GLU A 292 -4.88 1.62 -26.35
C GLU A 292 -5.07 0.22 -26.97
N GLU A 293 -4.60 0.00 -28.19
CA GLU A 293 -4.72 -1.29 -28.88
C GLU A 293 -3.77 -2.33 -28.27
N VAL A 294 -4.32 -3.41 -27.69
CA VAL A 294 -3.59 -4.53 -27.09
C VAL A 294 -3.85 -5.83 -27.89
#